data_b1e25e7d34c8573e8aac76683b6a6994
#
_entry.id   b1e25e7d34c8573e8aac76683b6a6994
#
_cell.length_a   1.000
_cell.length_b   1.000
_cell.length_c   1.000
_cell.angle_alpha   90.00
_cell.angle_beta   90.00
_cell.angle_gamma   90.00
#
_symmetry.space_group_name_H-M   'P 1'
#
loop_
_entity.id
_entity.type
_entity.pdbx_description
1 polymer ?
#
loop_
_entity_poly.entity_id
_entity_poly.type
_entity_poly.pdbx_seq_one_letter_code
_entity_poly.pdbx_strand_id
1 'polypeptide(L)'
;MAEKYHIAKDGTSKICTAKWECKLGGPHFDNKADADKEADRQNEIKAQIEELKAEQSNPESTLKPFQIRRRIMNLERELADPGLREREEQAEKLRQQAMEEKANKEKTDIEKFNNLEKIELSDNFKFVYTTNKYDINKIHGKAVRGEVLEEDKDHRGGNGGLAIYGVGTYSTLDKKYASKFGNVRVVEREELPEKPLELTSENNFNLVLQDISDKYGISTGTLKEMNPNVIVKKMGYDGLVMGKGTNRMIVKFY
;
A
#
# COMPACT_ATOMS: atom_id res chain seq x y z
N MET A 1 28.81 28.59 -38.34
CA MET A 1 27.59 28.08 -37.65
C MET A 1 27.54 26.59 -37.91
N ALA A 2 27.35 25.76 -36.89
CA ALA A 2 27.21 24.33 -37.11
C ALA A 2 25.93 24.03 -37.87
N GLU A 3 26.00 23.12 -38.83
CA GLU A 3 24.83 22.65 -39.56
C GLU A 3 23.92 21.88 -38.57
N LYS A 4 22.62 22.19 -38.61
CA LYS A 4 21.61 21.46 -37.86
C LYS A 4 20.73 20.66 -38.80
N TYR A 5 20.27 19.52 -38.38
CA TYR A 5 19.43 18.62 -39.15
C TYR A 5 18.04 18.55 -38.54
N HIS A 6 17.01 18.35 -39.34
CA HIS A 6 15.63 18.09 -38.91
C HIS A 6 15.03 16.98 -39.77
N ILE A 7 13.94 16.38 -39.27
CA ILE A 7 13.19 15.37 -40.00
C ILE A 7 12.11 16.08 -40.84
N ALA A 8 12.18 15.89 -42.13
CA ALA A 8 11.20 16.43 -43.05
C ALA A 8 9.88 15.61 -43.01
N LYS A 9 8.81 16.16 -43.60
CA LYS A 9 7.49 15.50 -43.66
C LYS A 9 7.51 14.14 -44.38
N ASP A 10 8.45 13.96 -45.29
CA ASP A 10 8.67 12.71 -46.02
C ASP A 10 9.43 11.64 -45.18
N GLY A 11 9.74 11.91 -43.91
CA GLY A 11 10.44 11.02 -43.02
C GLY A 11 11.94 10.93 -43.27
N THR A 12 12.53 11.85 -44.03
CA THR A 12 13.99 11.90 -44.28
C THR A 12 14.65 13.02 -43.47
N SER A 13 15.91 12.84 -43.08
CA SER A 13 16.70 13.89 -42.46
C SER A 13 17.17 14.89 -43.49
N LYS A 14 17.07 16.17 -43.20
CA LYS A 14 17.52 17.27 -44.09
C LYS A 14 18.21 18.36 -43.30
N ILE A 15 19.17 19.05 -43.93
CA ILE A 15 19.83 20.20 -43.32
C ILE A 15 18.78 21.29 -43.08
N CYS A 16 18.78 21.86 -41.90
CA CYS A 16 17.94 23.00 -41.57
C CYS A 16 18.53 24.28 -42.14
N THR A 17 17.84 24.86 -43.13
CA THR A 17 18.24 26.12 -43.73
C THR A 17 17.64 27.37 -43.07
N ALA A 18 16.86 27.16 -41.98
CA ALA A 18 16.20 28.26 -41.28
C ALA A 18 17.23 29.10 -40.50
N LYS A 19 17.22 30.41 -40.72
CA LYS A 19 18.09 31.38 -40.02
C LYS A 19 17.57 31.75 -38.63
N TRP A 20 16.27 31.53 -38.35
CA TRP A 20 15.59 31.94 -37.12
C TRP A 20 14.77 30.77 -36.55
N GLU A 21 13.49 30.70 -36.87
CA GLU A 21 12.63 29.62 -36.46
C GLU A 21 12.40 28.62 -37.60
N CYS A 22 12.57 27.33 -37.31
CA CYS A 22 12.29 26.29 -38.29
C CYS A 22 10.77 26.13 -38.43
N LYS A 23 10.22 26.45 -39.61
CA LYS A 23 8.78 26.34 -39.90
C LYS A 23 8.22 24.92 -39.82
N LEU A 24 9.08 23.91 -39.82
CA LEU A 24 8.68 22.50 -39.72
C LEU A 24 8.36 22.07 -38.28
N GLY A 25 8.81 22.86 -37.28
CA GLY A 25 8.65 22.53 -35.85
C GLY A 25 9.19 21.14 -35.54
N GLY A 26 9.95 20.95 -34.54
CA GLY A 26 10.46 19.64 -34.19
C GLY A 26 11.92 19.70 -33.73
N PRO A 27 12.46 18.61 -33.22
CA PRO A 27 13.83 18.58 -32.71
C PRO A 27 14.83 18.83 -33.82
N HIS A 28 15.87 19.58 -33.49
CA HIS A 28 17.04 19.76 -34.32
C HIS A 28 18.18 18.89 -33.77
N PHE A 29 18.89 18.26 -34.70
CA PHE A 29 20.01 17.36 -34.36
C PHE A 29 21.31 18.06 -34.78
N ASP A 30 22.35 17.91 -33.98
CA ASP A 30 23.66 18.50 -34.21
C ASP A 30 24.48 17.74 -35.27
N ASN A 31 24.08 16.50 -35.58
CA ASN A 31 24.67 15.70 -36.63
C ASN A 31 23.61 14.93 -37.43
N LYS A 32 24.00 14.53 -38.63
CA LYS A 32 23.12 13.82 -39.56
C LYS A 32 22.76 12.41 -39.07
N ALA A 33 23.72 11.70 -38.45
CA ALA A 33 23.50 10.33 -38.03
C ALA A 33 22.40 10.21 -36.97
N ASP A 34 22.32 11.15 -36.02
CA ASP A 34 21.27 11.17 -35.01
C ASP A 34 19.91 11.54 -35.63
N ALA A 35 19.90 12.45 -36.61
CA ALA A 35 18.70 12.79 -37.37
C ALA A 35 18.19 11.60 -38.20
N ASP A 36 19.08 10.87 -38.87
CA ASP A 36 18.74 9.68 -39.65
C ASP A 36 18.17 8.59 -38.74
N LYS A 37 18.83 8.30 -37.61
CA LYS A 37 18.37 7.31 -36.63
C LYS A 37 16.97 7.65 -36.09
N GLU A 38 16.71 8.90 -35.78
CA GLU A 38 15.39 9.32 -35.31
C GLU A 38 14.35 9.28 -36.44
N ALA A 39 14.72 9.59 -37.68
CA ALA A 39 13.86 9.44 -38.84
C ALA A 39 13.44 8.00 -39.07
N ASP A 40 14.38 7.06 -38.99
CA ASP A 40 14.12 5.63 -39.13
C ASP A 40 13.17 5.14 -38.01
N ARG A 41 13.41 5.55 -36.76
CA ARG A 41 12.55 5.26 -35.63
C ARG A 41 11.11 5.76 -35.84
N GLN A 42 10.96 7.00 -36.28
CA GLN A 42 9.62 7.57 -36.55
C GLN A 42 8.90 6.85 -37.70
N ASN A 43 9.62 6.45 -38.73
CA ASN A 43 9.05 5.68 -39.83
C ASN A 43 8.60 4.30 -39.39
N GLU A 44 9.39 3.62 -38.54
CA GLU A 44 9.03 2.32 -37.97
C GLU A 44 7.75 2.44 -37.12
N ILE A 45 7.66 3.43 -36.24
CA ILE A 45 6.45 3.67 -35.41
C ILE A 45 5.23 3.94 -36.28
N LYS A 46 5.37 4.76 -37.33
CA LYS A 46 4.27 5.02 -38.28
C LYS A 46 3.80 3.75 -38.97
N ALA A 47 4.73 2.89 -39.39
CA ALA A 47 4.40 1.61 -40.02
C ALA A 47 3.63 0.71 -39.05
N GLN A 48 4.06 0.62 -37.78
CA GLN A 48 3.34 -0.15 -36.75
C GLN A 48 1.93 0.40 -36.47
N ILE A 49 1.75 1.72 -36.47
CA ILE A 49 0.43 2.35 -36.33
C ILE A 49 -0.49 1.95 -37.48
N GLU A 50 0.00 1.99 -38.73
CA GLU A 50 -0.79 1.61 -39.91
C GLU A 50 -1.15 0.11 -39.91
N GLU A 51 -0.22 -0.75 -39.49
CA GLU A 51 -0.50 -2.18 -39.31
C GLU A 51 -1.60 -2.42 -38.27
N LEU A 52 -1.53 -1.78 -37.10
CA LEU A 52 -2.55 -1.86 -36.06
C LEU A 52 -3.92 -1.32 -36.50
N LYS A 53 -3.95 -0.27 -37.31
CA LYS A 53 -5.19 0.25 -37.91
C LYS A 53 -5.81 -0.76 -38.90
N ALA A 54 -4.98 -1.40 -39.70
CA ALA A 54 -5.44 -2.47 -40.60
C ALA A 54 -5.98 -3.65 -39.80
N GLU A 55 -5.29 -4.06 -38.73
CA GLU A 55 -5.73 -5.13 -37.83
C GLU A 55 -7.06 -4.78 -37.13
N GLN A 56 -7.27 -3.51 -36.75
CA GLN A 56 -8.53 -3.06 -36.13
C GLN A 56 -9.75 -3.30 -37.05
N SER A 57 -9.54 -3.30 -38.37
CA SER A 57 -10.57 -3.54 -39.37
C SER A 57 -10.71 -5.02 -39.73
N ASN A 58 -9.86 -5.88 -39.20
CA ASN A 58 -9.87 -7.34 -39.49
C ASN A 58 -10.79 -8.05 -38.49
N PRO A 59 -11.90 -8.68 -38.95
CA PRO A 59 -12.82 -9.45 -38.09
C PRO A 59 -12.18 -10.70 -37.47
N GLU A 60 -11.09 -11.21 -38.03
CA GLU A 60 -10.35 -12.37 -37.50
C GLU A 60 -9.21 -12.00 -36.56
N SER A 61 -9.08 -10.74 -36.21
CA SER A 61 -8.03 -10.30 -35.30
C SER A 61 -8.15 -10.98 -33.92
N THR A 62 -7.03 -11.48 -33.43
CA THR A 62 -6.91 -12.06 -32.07
C THR A 62 -6.91 -11.00 -30.98
N LEU A 63 -6.65 -9.74 -31.33
CA LEU A 63 -6.62 -8.62 -30.40
C LEU A 63 -8.00 -7.98 -30.25
N LYS A 64 -8.39 -7.67 -29.02
CA LYS A 64 -9.64 -6.94 -28.77
C LYS A 64 -9.51 -5.48 -29.23
N PRO A 65 -10.57 -4.86 -29.78
CA PRO A 65 -10.53 -3.49 -30.32
C PRO A 65 -9.96 -2.43 -29.35
N PHE A 66 -10.22 -2.58 -28.03
CA PHE A 66 -9.67 -1.65 -27.02
C PHE A 66 -8.16 -1.80 -26.85
N GLN A 67 -7.60 -3.02 -27.02
CA GLN A 67 -6.16 -3.28 -26.94
C GLN A 67 -5.43 -2.65 -28.13
N ILE A 68 -6.01 -2.77 -29.33
CA ILE A 68 -5.48 -2.13 -30.52
C ILE A 68 -5.47 -0.62 -30.37
N ARG A 69 -6.59 -0.01 -29.96
CA ARG A 69 -6.68 1.44 -29.72
C ARG A 69 -5.65 1.91 -28.70
N ARG A 70 -5.46 1.17 -27.61
CA ARG A 70 -4.48 1.52 -26.58
C ARG A 70 -3.04 1.46 -27.11
N ARG A 71 -2.72 0.46 -27.95
CA ARG A 71 -1.39 0.36 -28.59
C ARG A 71 -1.16 1.52 -29.56
N ILE A 72 -2.11 1.83 -30.42
CA ILE A 72 -2.03 2.99 -31.33
C ILE A 72 -1.79 4.27 -30.54
N MET A 73 -2.57 4.55 -29.51
CA MET A 73 -2.43 5.74 -28.68
C MET A 73 -1.04 5.84 -28.02
N ASN A 74 -0.47 4.72 -27.55
CA ASN A 74 0.87 4.71 -26.98
C ASN A 74 1.94 5.02 -28.04
N LEU A 75 1.84 4.46 -29.24
CA LEU A 75 2.75 4.73 -30.34
C LEU A 75 2.64 6.18 -30.83
N GLU A 76 1.45 6.75 -30.89
CA GLU A 76 1.24 8.17 -31.22
C GLU A 76 1.88 9.09 -30.17
N ARG A 77 1.79 8.74 -28.89
CA ARG A 77 2.47 9.49 -27.81
C ARG A 77 4.00 9.39 -27.94
N GLU A 78 4.52 8.20 -28.25
CA GLU A 78 5.94 7.99 -28.47
C GLU A 78 6.45 8.74 -29.70
N LEU A 79 5.64 8.82 -30.74
CA LEU A 79 5.95 9.60 -31.96
C LEU A 79 5.98 11.12 -31.66
N ALA A 80 5.08 11.61 -30.81
CA ALA A 80 5.02 13.03 -30.43
C ALA A 80 6.15 13.42 -29.46
N ASP A 81 6.70 12.48 -28.70
CA ASP A 81 7.74 12.74 -27.71
C ASP A 81 8.85 11.67 -27.78
N PRO A 82 9.90 11.91 -28.56
CA PRO A 82 10.98 10.96 -28.76
C PRO A 82 11.70 10.50 -27.50
N GLY A 83 11.68 11.31 -26.43
CA GLY A 83 12.29 10.97 -25.13
C GLY A 83 11.34 10.26 -24.16
N LEU A 84 10.07 10.04 -24.54
CA LEU A 84 9.07 9.49 -23.64
C LEU A 84 9.47 8.10 -23.12
N ARG A 85 9.87 7.22 -24.01
CA ARG A 85 10.26 5.84 -23.68
C ARG A 85 11.44 5.77 -22.70
N GLU A 86 12.46 6.56 -22.95
CA GLU A 86 13.65 6.61 -22.07
C GLU A 86 13.27 7.11 -20.66
N ARG A 87 12.41 8.13 -20.60
CA ARG A 87 11.91 8.64 -19.30
C ARG A 87 11.03 7.64 -18.59
N GLU A 88 10.17 6.91 -19.30
CA GLU A 88 9.33 5.86 -18.72
C GLU A 88 10.19 4.69 -18.21
N GLU A 89 11.20 4.26 -18.95
CA GLU A 89 12.15 3.22 -18.54
C GLU A 89 12.99 3.65 -17.32
N GLN A 90 13.44 4.91 -17.27
CA GLN A 90 14.12 5.45 -16.10
C GLN A 90 13.22 5.54 -14.88
N ALA A 91 11.98 6.01 -15.07
CA ALA A 91 10.99 6.09 -14.00
C ALA A 91 10.65 4.70 -13.45
N GLU A 92 10.54 3.69 -14.31
CA GLU A 92 10.30 2.31 -13.90
C GLU A 92 11.48 1.73 -13.11
N LYS A 93 12.72 1.96 -13.57
CA LYS A 93 13.92 1.55 -12.82
C LYS A 93 13.97 2.18 -11.44
N LEU A 94 13.68 3.48 -11.33
CA LEU A 94 13.65 4.16 -10.04
C LEU A 94 12.54 3.61 -9.12
N ARG A 95 11.37 3.27 -9.68
CA ARG A 95 10.30 2.61 -8.91
C ARG A 95 10.72 1.24 -8.41
N GLN A 96 11.34 0.43 -9.26
CA GLN A 96 11.84 -0.89 -8.86
C GLN A 96 12.89 -0.78 -7.76
N GLN A 97 13.86 0.11 -7.88
CA GLN A 97 14.86 0.37 -6.83
C GLN A 97 14.21 0.80 -5.51
N ALA A 98 13.25 1.73 -5.56
CA ALA A 98 12.54 2.18 -4.36
C ALA A 98 11.72 1.05 -3.71
N MET A 99 11.15 0.14 -4.51
CA MET A 99 10.43 -1.03 -3.99
C MET A 99 11.40 -2.03 -3.34
N GLU A 100 12.55 -2.28 -3.94
CA GLU A 100 13.59 -3.16 -3.38
C GLU A 100 14.18 -2.59 -2.08
N GLU A 101 14.47 -1.30 -2.04
CA GLU A 101 14.94 -0.62 -0.82
C GLU A 101 13.90 -0.70 0.30
N LYS A 102 12.61 -0.49 -0.02
CA LYS A 102 11.52 -0.64 0.95
C LYS A 102 11.44 -2.07 1.48
N ALA A 103 11.48 -3.07 0.60
CA ALA A 103 11.43 -4.48 0.98
C ALA A 103 12.63 -4.89 1.85
N ASN A 104 13.83 -4.44 1.51
CA ASN A 104 15.04 -4.71 2.30
C ASN A 104 14.97 -4.06 3.69
N LYS A 105 14.47 -2.81 3.77
CA LYS A 105 14.28 -2.13 5.05
C LYS A 105 13.25 -2.86 5.92
N GLU A 106 12.12 -3.25 5.34
CA GLU A 106 11.08 -4.01 6.03
C GLU A 106 11.62 -5.33 6.57
N LYS A 107 12.38 -6.09 5.75
CA LYS A 107 13.04 -7.32 6.18
C LYS A 107 13.97 -7.08 7.37
N THR A 108 14.81 -6.04 7.29
CA THR A 108 15.72 -5.66 8.39
C THR A 108 14.95 -5.29 9.66
N ASP A 109 13.84 -4.56 9.54
CA ASP A 109 12.99 -4.18 10.66
C ASP A 109 12.32 -5.40 11.30
N ILE A 110 11.85 -6.37 10.49
CA ILE A 110 11.30 -7.65 10.98
C ILE A 110 12.37 -8.45 11.73
N GLU A 111 13.60 -8.52 11.20
CA GLU A 111 14.71 -9.20 11.87
C GLU A 111 15.05 -8.52 13.20
N LYS A 112 15.13 -7.20 13.25
CA LYS A 112 15.31 -6.45 14.50
C LYS A 112 14.21 -6.77 15.50
N PHE A 113 12.94 -6.70 15.07
CA PHE A 113 11.81 -7.01 15.92
C PHE A 113 11.89 -8.44 16.49
N ASN A 114 12.20 -9.42 15.65
CA ASN A 114 12.29 -10.83 16.06
C ASN A 114 13.40 -11.06 17.08
N ASN A 115 14.52 -10.34 16.96
CA ASN A 115 15.67 -10.47 17.86
C ASN A 115 15.46 -9.78 19.22
N LEU A 116 14.43 -8.96 19.39
CA LEU A 116 14.09 -8.40 20.70
C LEU A 116 13.54 -9.52 21.59
N GLU A 117 14.12 -9.74 22.75
CA GLU A 117 13.58 -10.68 23.73
C GLU A 117 12.24 -10.18 24.30
N LYS A 118 12.17 -8.88 24.57
CA LYS A 118 11.00 -8.20 25.13
C LYS A 118 10.92 -6.79 24.63
N ILE A 119 9.71 -6.31 24.46
CA ILE A 119 9.42 -4.90 24.16
C ILE A 119 8.92 -4.22 25.42
N GLU A 120 9.50 -3.07 25.73
CA GLU A 120 9.08 -2.23 26.85
C GLU A 120 8.76 -0.82 26.34
N LEU A 121 7.59 -0.33 26.69
CA LEU A 121 7.19 1.03 26.43
C LEU A 121 8.00 2.01 27.30
N SER A 122 8.20 3.20 26.81
CA SER A 122 8.83 4.28 27.60
C SER A 122 7.99 4.62 28.83
N ASP A 123 8.64 5.07 29.90
CA ASP A 123 7.94 5.39 31.15
C ASP A 123 6.98 6.59 30.97
N ASN A 124 7.35 7.53 30.13
CA ASN A 124 6.49 8.66 29.78
C ASN A 124 5.23 8.17 29.06
N PHE A 125 5.36 7.23 28.12
CA PHE A 125 4.21 6.63 27.44
C PHE A 125 3.29 5.93 28.44
N LYS A 126 3.85 5.08 29.30
CA LYS A 126 3.10 4.37 30.32
C LYS A 126 2.30 5.32 31.22
N PHE A 127 2.95 6.41 31.66
CA PHE A 127 2.30 7.39 32.54
C PHE A 127 1.12 8.10 31.87
N VAL A 128 1.22 8.46 30.60
CA VAL A 128 0.20 9.26 29.90
C VAL A 128 -0.92 8.42 29.30
N TYR A 129 -0.58 7.27 28.70
CA TYR A 129 -1.49 6.56 27.83
C TYR A 129 -1.94 5.20 28.34
N THR A 130 -1.40 4.70 29.47
CA THR A 130 -1.84 3.45 30.05
C THR A 130 -2.61 3.67 31.35
N THR A 131 -3.38 2.65 31.72
CA THR A 131 -4.06 2.59 33.01
C THR A 131 -3.89 1.20 33.63
N ASN A 132 -4.13 1.08 34.95
CA ASN A 132 -4.11 -0.21 35.68
C ASN A 132 -5.47 -0.39 36.37
N LYS A 133 -6.57 -0.13 35.65
CA LYS A 133 -7.94 -0.20 36.18
C LYS A 133 -8.69 -1.46 35.81
N TYR A 134 -8.05 -2.29 34.94
CA TYR A 134 -8.64 -3.56 34.55
C TYR A 134 -8.61 -4.53 35.74
N ASP A 135 -9.78 -5.09 36.02
CA ASP A 135 -9.96 -6.12 37.05
C ASP A 135 -10.88 -7.17 36.47
N ILE A 136 -10.33 -8.33 36.14
CA ILE A 136 -11.04 -9.44 35.53
C ILE A 136 -12.23 -9.88 36.41
N ASN A 137 -12.11 -9.82 37.73
CA ASN A 137 -13.17 -10.24 38.65
C ASN A 137 -14.36 -9.26 38.63
N LYS A 138 -14.12 -7.99 38.34
CA LYS A 138 -15.18 -6.97 38.20
C LYS A 138 -15.84 -7.00 36.83
N ILE A 139 -15.16 -7.52 35.82
CA ILE A 139 -15.59 -7.52 34.41
C ILE A 139 -16.24 -8.85 34.05
N HIS A 140 -15.79 -9.96 34.59
CA HIS A 140 -16.41 -11.27 34.42
C HIS A 140 -17.90 -11.23 34.80
N GLY A 141 -18.74 -11.82 33.97
CA GLY A 141 -20.20 -11.78 34.11
C GLY A 141 -20.86 -10.49 33.57
N LYS A 142 -20.08 -9.46 33.19
CA LYS A 142 -20.57 -8.22 32.57
C LYS A 142 -20.10 -8.06 31.13
N ALA A 143 -18.94 -8.61 30.79
CA ALA A 143 -18.42 -8.56 29.44
C ALA A 143 -19.28 -9.40 28.51
N VAL A 144 -19.58 -8.86 27.34
CA VAL A 144 -20.44 -9.47 26.32
C VAL A 144 -19.77 -9.42 24.96
N ARG A 145 -20.11 -10.36 24.10
CA ARG A 145 -19.73 -10.35 22.68
C ARG A 145 -20.94 -10.61 21.80
N GLY A 146 -20.90 -10.11 20.57
CA GLY A 146 -21.83 -10.53 19.53
C GLY A 146 -21.28 -11.78 18.84
N GLU A 147 -22.13 -12.77 18.62
CA GLU A 147 -21.82 -13.96 17.86
C GLU A 147 -22.58 -13.95 16.55
N VAL A 148 -21.84 -14.04 15.44
CA VAL A 148 -22.44 -14.18 14.12
C VAL A 148 -22.95 -15.62 14.00
N LEU A 149 -24.21 -15.80 13.63
CA LEU A 149 -24.77 -17.13 13.36
C LEU A 149 -24.01 -17.77 12.20
N GLU A 150 -23.89 -19.09 12.20
CA GLU A 150 -23.14 -19.82 11.15
C GLU A 150 -23.67 -19.54 9.75
N GLU A 151 -25.01 -19.38 9.64
CA GLU A 151 -25.70 -19.04 8.41
C GLU A 151 -25.34 -17.67 7.82
N ASP A 152 -24.85 -16.73 8.64
CA ASP A 152 -24.46 -15.38 8.25
C ASP A 152 -22.94 -15.20 8.01
N LYS A 153 -22.14 -16.23 8.25
CA LYS A 153 -20.66 -16.14 8.12
C LYS A 153 -20.23 -15.82 6.69
N ASP A 154 -20.93 -16.36 5.70
CA ASP A 154 -20.60 -16.14 4.28
C ASP A 154 -20.96 -14.75 3.78
N HIS A 155 -21.91 -14.08 4.42
CA HIS A 155 -22.39 -12.75 3.98
C HIS A 155 -21.63 -11.57 4.62
N ARG A 156 -20.91 -11.80 5.71
CA ARG A 156 -20.18 -10.73 6.42
C ARG A 156 -18.65 -10.92 6.39
N GLY A 157 -18.15 -11.77 5.50
CA GLY A 157 -16.71 -12.04 5.38
C GLY A 157 -16.17 -12.49 6.72
N GLY A 158 -16.40 -13.74 7.10
CA GLY A 158 -16.16 -14.32 8.41
C GLY A 158 -14.96 -13.74 9.14
N ASN A 159 -15.12 -13.31 10.36
CA ASN A 159 -14.12 -12.70 11.27
C ASN A 159 -13.39 -11.43 10.76
N GLY A 160 -13.61 -10.97 9.52
CA GLY A 160 -12.81 -9.92 8.88
C GLY A 160 -13.06 -8.51 9.39
N GLY A 161 -14.17 -8.22 10.04
CA GLY A 161 -14.53 -6.85 10.45
C GLY A 161 -13.91 -6.37 11.75
N LEU A 162 -13.39 -7.27 12.58
CA LEU A 162 -12.92 -6.94 13.94
C LEU A 162 -11.46 -7.30 14.23
N ALA A 163 -10.77 -7.92 13.30
CA ALA A 163 -9.35 -8.27 13.47
C ALA A 163 -8.38 -7.07 13.39
N ILE A 164 -8.88 -5.85 13.59
CA ILE A 164 -8.07 -4.60 13.55
C ILE A 164 -6.90 -4.67 14.54
N TYR A 165 -7.07 -5.38 15.64
CA TYR A 165 -6.05 -5.54 16.68
C TYR A 165 -5.51 -6.97 16.80
N GLY A 166 -5.73 -7.80 15.76
CA GLY A 166 -5.18 -9.16 15.69
C GLY A 166 -6.20 -10.25 15.99
N VAL A 167 -5.74 -11.50 15.94
CA VAL A 167 -6.59 -12.68 16.17
C VAL A 167 -6.85 -12.87 17.65
N GLY A 168 -8.13 -12.91 18.03
CA GLY A 168 -8.50 -13.07 19.43
C GLY A 168 -10.01 -12.99 19.66
N THR A 169 -10.43 -13.15 20.91
CA THR A 169 -11.80 -12.90 21.34
C THR A 169 -12.00 -11.43 21.66
N TYR A 170 -12.93 -10.81 20.97
CA TYR A 170 -13.33 -9.41 21.16
C TYR A 170 -14.59 -9.35 22.02
N SER A 171 -14.55 -8.53 23.05
CA SER A 171 -15.68 -8.31 23.98
C SER A 171 -15.77 -6.85 24.41
N THR A 172 -16.93 -6.47 24.97
CA THR A 172 -17.21 -5.12 25.46
C THR A 172 -18.13 -5.19 26.68
N LEU A 173 -18.25 -4.08 27.40
CA LEU A 173 -19.27 -3.93 28.45
C LEU A 173 -20.57 -3.32 27.92
N ASP A 174 -20.61 -2.92 26.66
CA ASP A 174 -21.78 -2.34 25.99
C ASP A 174 -22.54 -3.37 25.17
N LYS A 175 -23.67 -3.85 25.72
CA LYS A 175 -24.56 -4.80 25.03
C LYS A 175 -25.09 -4.29 23.70
N LYS A 176 -25.39 -2.98 23.59
CA LYS A 176 -25.86 -2.37 22.36
C LYS A 176 -24.79 -2.36 21.28
N TYR A 177 -23.52 -2.17 21.69
CA TYR A 177 -22.42 -2.27 20.76
C TYR A 177 -22.18 -3.72 20.32
N ALA A 178 -22.20 -4.67 21.26
CA ALA A 178 -22.06 -6.09 20.97
C ALA A 178 -23.15 -6.60 20.00
N SER A 179 -24.39 -6.15 20.15
CA SER A 179 -25.53 -6.58 19.29
C SER A 179 -25.36 -6.22 17.81
N LYS A 180 -24.48 -5.29 17.47
CA LYS A 180 -24.16 -4.98 16.06
C LYS A 180 -23.43 -6.12 15.34
N PHE A 181 -22.90 -7.07 16.09
CA PHE A 181 -22.09 -8.18 15.59
C PHE A 181 -22.77 -9.54 15.71
N GLY A 182 -24.07 -9.55 16.04
CA GLY A 182 -24.87 -10.78 16.14
C GLY A 182 -25.55 -10.96 17.50
N ASN A 183 -25.87 -12.22 17.85
CA ASN A 183 -26.46 -12.55 19.12
C ASN A 183 -25.52 -12.24 20.29
N VAL A 184 -26.02 -11.55 21.30
CA VAL A 184 -25.20 -11.15 22.45
C VAL A 184 -25.20 -12.25 23.50
N ARG A 185 -23.98 -12.72 23.84
CA ARG A 185 -23.76 -13.58 25.00
C ARG A 185 -22.78 -12.98 25.99
N VAL A 186 -22.84 -13.45 27.22
CA VAL A 186 -21.83 -13.17 28.25
C VAL A 186 -20.56 -13.95 27.90
N VAL A 187 -19.43 -13.30 28.09
CA VAL A 187 -18.09 -13.88 27.81
C VAL A 187 -17.64 -14.70 29.03
N GLU A 188 -17.16 -15.89 28.77
CA GLU A 188 -16.58 -16.74 29.81
C GLU A 188 -15.26 -16.15 30.33
N ARG A 189 -14.86 -16.58 31.57
CA ARG A 189 -13.65 -16.03 32.20
C ARG A 189 -12.40 -16.29 31.37
N GLU A 190 -12.31 -17.47 30.76
CA GLU A 190 -11.19 -17.94 29.94
C GLU A 190 -11.05 -17.14 28.62
N GLU A 191 -12.11 -16.46 28.22
CA GLU A 191 -12.12 -15.59 27.03
C GLU A 191 -11.72 -14.13 27.35
N LEU A 192 -11.44 -13.81 28.60
CA LEU A 192 -10.96 -12.52 29.05
C LEU A 192 -9.43 -12.56 29.26
N PRO A 193 -8.70 -11.49 28.93
CA PRO A 193 -7.27 -11.45 29.21
C PRO A 193 -7.00 -11.37 30.71
N GLU A 194 -5.96 -12.01 31.17
CA GLU A 194 -5.52 -11.93 32.56
C GLU A 194 -4.61 -10.72 32.79
N LYS A 195 -3.75 -10.45 31.80
CA LYS A 195 -2.76 -9.38 31.84
C LYS A 195 -2.80 -8.55 30.55
N PRO A 196 -3.82 -7.72 30.34
CA PRO A 196 -3.90 -6.90 29.14
C PRO A 196 -2.99 -5.67 29.21
N LEU A 197 -2.59 -5.18 28.03
CA LEU A 197 -2.14 -3.80 27.88
C LEU A 197 -3.37 -2.90 27.91
N GLU A 198 -3.47 -2.05 28.93
CA GLU A 198 -4.57 -1.14 29.10
C GLU A 198 -4.25 0.23 28.50
N LEU A 199 -4.98 0.63 27.49
CA LEU A 199 -4.85 1.95 26.84
C LEU A 199 -6.05 2.85 27.15
N THR A 200 -5.80 4.12 27.40
CA THR A 200 -6.85 5.11 27.72
C THR A 200 -7.78 5.41 26.55
N SER A 201 -7.37 5.08 25.31
CA SER A 201 -8.14 5.28 24.07
C SER A 201 -7.72 4.26 23.01
N GLU A 202 -8.63 3.92 22.11
CA GLU A 202 -8.34 3.07 20.94
C GLU A 202 -7.25 3.65 20.04
N ASN A 203 -7.24 4.97 19.86
CA ASN A 203 -6.24 5.66 19.04
C ASN A 203 -4.82 5.54 19.60
N ASN A 204 -4.67 5.21 20.88
CA ASN A 204 -3.36 5.14 21.53
C ASN A 204 -2.54 3.93 21.07
N PHE A 205 -3.13 2.93 20.40
CA PHE A 205 -2.35 1.82 19.84
C PHE A 205 -1.37 2.29 18.75
N ASN A 206 -1.75 3.27 17.93
CA ASN A 206 -0.81 3.88 16.98
C ASN A 206 0.36 4.59 17.69
N LEU A 207 0.10 5.16 18.87
CA LEU A 207 1.15 5.77 19.67
C LEU A 207 2.06 4.73 20.33
N VAL A 208 1.53 3.53 20.65
CA VAL A 208 2.36 2.37 21.07
C VAL A 208 3.36 2.02 19.96
N LEU A 209 2.90 1.93 18.70
CA LEU A 209 3.78 1.64 17.58
C LEU A 209 4.83 2.73 17.37
N GLN A 210 4.47 4.00 17.59
CA GLN A 210 5.42 5.10 17.52
C GLN A 210 6.47 5.03 18.62
N ASP A 211 6.07 4.78 19.88
CA ASP A 211 7.00 4.63 21.02
C ASP A 211 7.99 3.48 20.80
N ILE A 212 7.51 2.35 20.25
CA ILE A 212 8.36 1.22 19.85
C ILE A 212 9.33 1.63 18.73
N SER A 213 8.83 2.32 17.72
CA SER A 213 9.62 2.82 16.60
C SER A 213 10.77 3.70 17.08
N ASP A 214 10.47 4.67 17.93
CA ASP A 214 11.43 5.64 18.47
C ASP A 214 12.49 4.96 19.36
N LYS A 215 12.07 3.97 20.15
CA LYS A 215 12.95 3.30 21.10
C LYS A 215 13.84 2.23 20.45
N TYR A 216 13.32 1.49 19.48
CA TYR A 216 14.01 0.31 18.91
C TYR A 216 14.46 0.51 17.45
N GLY A 217 14.14 1.65 16.84
CA GLY A 217 14.54 1.97 15.48
C GLY A 217 13.90 1.04 14.43
N ILE A 218 12.68 0.60 14.66
CA ILE A 218 11.85 -0.20 13.76
C ILE A 218 10.81 0.73 13.15
N SER A 219 10.65 0.73 11.83
CA SER A 219 9.72 1.67 11.20
C SER A 219 8.27 1.43 11.64
N THR A 220 7.51 2.51 11.86
CA THR A 220 6.07 2.42 12.17
C THR A 220 5.29 1.77 11.02
N GLY A 221 5.77 1.86 9.78
CA GLY A 221 5.19 1.18 8.62
C GLY A 221 5.24 -0.33 8.79
N THR A 222 6.43 -0.88 9.08
CA THR A 222 6.62 -2.31 9.32
C THR A 222 5.79 -2.79 10.53
N LEU A 223 5.78 -2.02 11.63
CA LEU A 223 4.99 -2.37 12.81
C LEU A 223 3.48 -2.41 12.54
N LYS A 224 2.95 -1.54 11.68
CA LYS A 224 1.53 -1.53 11.30
C LYS A 224 1.12 -2.72 10.44
N GLU A 225 2.05 -3.28 9.68
CA GLU A 225 1.82 -4.48 8.86
C GLU A 225 1.93 -5.77 9.69
N MET A 226 2.53 -5.70 10.89
CA MET A 226 2.58 -6.82 11.82
C MET A 226 1.24 -7.04 12.50
N ASN A 227 0.95 -8.31 12.84
CA ASN A 227 -0.22 -8.62 13.65
C ASN A 227 -0.05 -8.02 15.08
N PRO A 228 -0.97 -7.16 15.53
CA PRO A 228 -0.91 -6.53 16.85
C PRO A 228 -0.75 -7.52 18.01
N ASN A 229 -1.32 -8.73 17.89
CA ASN A 229 -1.14 -9.82 18.83
C ASN A 229 0.35 -10.12 19.09
N VAL A 230 1.15 -10.21 18.01
CA VAL A 230 2.59 -10.54 18.13
C VAL A 230 3.33 -9.43 18.89
N ILE A 231 2.99 -8.18 18.61
CA ILE A 231 3.61 -7.02 19.28
C ILE A 231 3.26 -7.02 20.77
N VAL A 232 1.99 -7.15 21.09
CA VAL A 232 1.49 -7.07 22.47
C VAL A 232 1.96 -8.24 23.31
N LYS A 233 2.00 -9.46 22.73
CA LYS A 233 2.57 -10.64 23.41
C LYS A 233 4.07 -10.46 23.70
N LYS A 234 4.82 -9.88 22.78
CA LYS A 234 6.24 -9.59 22.99
C LYS A 234 6.50 -8.55 24.08
N MET A 235 5.49 -7.72 24.38
CA MET A 235 5.48 -6.82 25.54
C MET A 235 5.13 -7.53 26.86
N GLY A 236 4.74 -8.81 26.82
CA GLY A 236 4.36 -9.62 27.96
C GLY A 236 2.90 -9.46 28.40
N TYR A 237 2.03 -9.06 27.47
CA TYR A 237 0.59 -8.96 27.67
C TYR A 237 -0.15 -10.03 26.86
N ASP A 238 -1.28 -10.51 27.36
CA ASP A 238 -2.13 -11.52 26.72
C ASP A 238 -3.37 -10.94 26.04
N GLY A 239 -3.50 -9.62 26.03
CA GLY A 239 -4.62 -8.94 25.40
C GLY A 239 -4.49 -7.43 25.44
N LEU A 240 -5.53 -6.76 24.95
CA LEU A 240 -5.70 -5.32 24.94
C LEU A 240 -6.99 -4.94 25.66
N VAL A 241 -6.94 -3.85 26.40
CA VAL A 241 -8.13 -3.15 26.90
C VAL A 241 -8.03 -1.68 26.48
N MET A 242 -9.01 -1.20 25.74
CA MET A 242 -8.99 0.16 25.17
C MET A 242 -10.28 0.88 25.47
N GLY A 243 -10.18 2.18 25.73
CA GLY A 243 -11.32 3.05 25.99
C GLY A 243 -11.69 3.16 27.48
N LYS A 244 -12.79 3.85 27.76
CA LYS A 244 -13.25 4.18 29.11
C LYS A 244 -14.71 3.76 29.34
N GLY A 245 -15.04 3.46 30.59
CA GLY A 245 -16.42 3.17 30.99
C GLY A 245 -16.97 1.89 30.35
N THR A 246 -18.23 1.96 29.88
CA THR A 246 -18.92 0.84 29.22
C THR A 246 -18.46 0.62 27.78
N ASN A 247 -17.89 1.64 27.13
CA ASN A 247 -17.41 1.57 25.75
C ASN A 247 -16.00 0.96 25.66
N ARG A 248 -15.58 0.18 26.65
CA ARG A 248 -14.30 -0.54 26.59
C ARG A 248 -14.37 -1.65 25.56
N MET A 249 -13.38 -1.69 24.71
CA MET A 249 -13.08 -2.87 23.90
C MET A 249 -12.04 -3.70 24.64
N ILE A 250 -12.31 -4.98 24.76
CA ILE A 250 -11.45 -5.96 25.44
C ILE A 250 -11.13 -7.04 24.41
N VAL A 251 -9.86 -7.30 24.21
CA VAL A 251 -9.38 -8.31 23.26
C VAL A 251 -8.49 -9.27 24.01
N LYS A 252 -8.82 -10.56 24.03
CA LYS A 252 -7.90 -11.61 24.44
C LYS A 252 -7.26 -12.23 23.21
N PHE A 253 -5.94 -12.31 23.19
CA PHE A 253 -5.20 -12.96 22.12
C PHE A 253 -5.03 -14.47 22.38
N TYR A 254 -5.06 -15.23 21.30
CA TYR A 254 -4.76 -16.67 21.31
C TYR A 254 -3.31 -16.96 20.97
#